data_76564d5e811c8de606057ebfe520e1d0
#
_entry.id   76564d5e811c8de606057ebfe520e1d0
#
_cell.length_a   1.000
_cell.length_b   1.000
_cell.length_c   1.000
_cell.angle_alpha   90.00
_cell.angle_beta   90.00
_cell.angle_gamma   90.00
#
_symmetry.space_group_name_H-M   'P 1'
#
loop_
_entity.id
_entity.type
_entity.pdbx_description
1 polymer ?
#
loop_
_entity_poly.entity_id
_entity_poly.type
_entity_poly.pdbx_seq_one_letter_code
_entity_poly.pdbx_strand_id
1 'polypeptide(L)'
;MSGCTTHPRRRAAGIVGLFALVAALVGCGVSDSRYYLSAFDQNQELRELFRLFNREKDQEDRFVLITQIAAGLANEGRVDREILFLTNHVEKNPADIYNAYYLLLVDDAYRDMKAAPFAIHYYRRILTNYGDLLVKGTSIHLQCLQELLALETDPQAKIGYYKELFSRFPDQSPGVNWYYMAKSYEEVGEWEQSIQAYQRFIGSVDVDVTGDSRALRDAAEKVNFYNSADKNWLLPDLNDLVAAVRDAISTKNIARLRRYQAQVNFFQEPWDQTQLISDETVNYNIINYLLTSNVTVDSQLDISANGREATLRTTGWNFRPSTWYLYFRQVDFPTNPDVNMQWEWAGIYFGEKL
;
A
#
# COMPACT_ATOMS: atom_id res chain seq x y z
N MET A 1 87.51 -43.83 14.01
CA MET A 1 87.85 -43.74 12.59
C MET A 1 86.91 -42.69 12.00
N SER A 2 87.41 -41.57 11.77
CA SER A 2 87.60 -40.87 10.51
C SER A 2 86.26 -40.44 9.97
N GLY A 3 85.99 -39.27 9.73
CA GLY A 3 86.65 -38.01 9.48
C GLY A 3 85.64 -37.04 8.84
N CYS A 4 85.82 -35.88 9.22
CA CYS A 4 86.17 -34.71 8.39
C CYS A 4 85.05 -34.07 7.59
N THR A 5 84.66 -32.90 8.05
CA THR A 5 84.93 -31.59 7.44
C THR A 5 84.01 -31.30 6.22
N THR A 6 83.44 -30.21 6.04
CA THR A 6 83.80 -28.79 6.18
C THR A 6 82.61 -27.90 5.86
N HIS A 7 82.55 -26.80 6.52
CA HIS A 7 81.88 -25.51 6.15
C HIS A 7 82.36 -24.91 4.81
N PRO A 8 81.87 -23.74 4.30
CA PRO A 8 80.73 -22.82 4.58
C PRO A 8 80.22 -22.06 3.36
N ARG A 9 79.36 -21.04 3.64
CA ARG A 9 79.10 -19.84 2.85
C ARG A 9 77.96 -19.90 1.79
N ARG A 10 77.03 -19.04 1.71
CA ARG A 10 76.81 -17.56 1.76
C ARG A 10 75.34 -17.28 1.75
N ARG A 11 74.69 -16.63 2.59
CA ARG A 11 74.55 -15.20 2.92
C ARG A 11 74.25 -14.27 1.77
N ALA A 12 73.11 -13.50 1.99
CA ALA A 12 72.82 -12.20 1.47
C ALA A 12 72.20 -12.12 0.08
N ALA A 13 70.93 -12.39 -0.03
CA ALA A 13 70.06 -11.79 -1.05
C ALA A 13 68.60 -11.91 -0.58
N GLY A 14 68.23 -11.21 0.50
CA GLY A 14 66.88 -11.36 1.07
C GLY A 14 66.25 -10.08 1.64
N ILE A 15 66.81 -8.90 1.43
CA ILE A 15 66.34 -7.67 2.07
C ILE A 15 65.93 -6.59 1.05
N VAL A 16 66.18 -6.71 -0.23
CA VAL A 16 65.86 -5.68 -1.24
C VAL A 16 64.48 -5.93 -1.87
N GLY A 17 63.91 -7.14 -1.72
CA GLY A 17 62.57 -7.48 -2.32
C GLY A 17 61.36 -7.00 -1.51
N LEU A 18 61.52 -6.65 -0.21
CA LEU A 18 60.38 -6.35 0.67
C LEU A 18 60.01 -4.85 0.68
N PHE A 19 60.93 -3.95 0.25
CA PHE A 19 60.67 -2.52 0.17
C PHE A 19 59.97 -2.10 -1.13
N ALA A 20 60.00 -2.89 -2.18
CA ALA A 20 59.34 -2.60 -3.46
C ALA A 20 57.84 -2.97 -3.46
N LEU A 21 57.39 -3.85 -2.55
CA LEU A 21 56.00 -4.27 -2.46
C LEU A 21 55.12 -3.37 -1.58
N VAL A 22 55.74 -2.60 -0.67
CA VAL A 22 55.02 -1.68 0.20
C VAL A 22 54.81 -0.30 -0.47
N ALA A 23 55.62 0.06 -1.47
CA ALA A 23 55.50 1.31 -2.22
C ALA A 23 54.37 1.25 -3.32
N ALA A 24 53.85 0.05 -3.64
CA ALA A 24 52.77 -0.12 -4.62
C ALA A 24 51.36 -0.01 -4.00
N LEU A 25 51.22 0.11 -2.67
CA LEU A 25 49.96 0.24 -1.98
C LEU A 25 49.61 1.71 -1.56
N VAL A 26 50.49 2.63 -1.86
CA VAL A 26 50.27 4.05 -1.55
C VAL A 26 50.27 4.84 -2.83
N GLY A 27 49.25 4.69 -3.66
CA GLY A 27 49.20 5.52 -4.84
C GLY A 27 48.20 5.14 -5.92
N CYS A 28 47.00 4.89 -5.55
CA CYS A 28 45.88 5.04 -6.48
C CYS A 28 44.78 5.89 -5.84
N GLY A 29 45.08 7.15 -5.61
CA GLY A 29 44.09 8.19 -5.67
C GLY A 29 43.69 8.36 -7.14
N VAL A 30 43.00 7.35 -7.69
CA VAL A 30 42.26 7.50 -8.95
C VAL A 30 41.27 8.63 -8.68
N SER A 31 41.44 9.75 -9.36
CA SER A 31 40.49 10.84 -9.24
C SER A 31 39.11 10.24 -9.46
N ASP A 32 38.22 10.31 -8.44
CA ASP A 32 36.87 9.72 -8.46
C ASP A 32 36.11 10.05 -9.76
N SER A 33 36.41 11.19 -10.38
CA SER A 33 35.84 11.62 -11.64
C SER A 33 36.02 10.64 -12.83
N ARG A 34 37.15 9.91 -12.89
CA ARG A 34 37.38 8.94 -14.00
C ARG A 34 36.45 7.72 -13.93
N TYR A 35 35.94 7.42 -12.77
CA TYR A 35 34.99 6.31 -12.59
C TYR A 35 33.57 6.64 -13.08
N TYR A 36 33.13 7.89 -12.87
CA TYR A 36 31.80 8.37 -13.25
C TYR A 36 31.75 8.93 -14.68
N LEU A 37 32.88 9.44 -15.19
CA LEU A 37 33.01 9.99 -16.54
C LEU A 37 33.74 9.01 -17.46
N SER A 38 33.24 8.82 -18.69
CA SER A 38 33.97 8.05 -19.69
C SER A 38 35.16 8.86 -20.21
N ALA A 39 36.20 8.20 -20.73
CA ALA A 39 37.37 8.86 -21.30
C ALA A 39 37.02 9.75 -22.53
N PHE A 40 35.90 9.46 -23.17
CA PHE A 40 35.38 10.15 -24.37
C PHE A 40 34.26 11.14 -24.05
N ASP A 41 34.05 11.44 -22.75
CA ASP A 41 33.00 12.34 -22.35
C ASP A 41 33.24 13.74 -22.85
N GLN A 42 32.31 14.25 -23.68
CA GLN A 42 32.42 15.59 -24.28
C GLN A 42 31.80 16.68 -23.35
N ASN A 43 31.13 16.29 -22.25
CA ASN A 43 30.54 17.25 -21.34
C ASN A 43 31.61 17.94 -20.48
N GLN A 44 32.01 19.14 -20.92
CA GLN A 44 33.01 19.95 -20.22
C GLN A 44 32.48 20.47 -18.90
N GLU A 45 31.17 20.75 -18.81
CA GLU A 45 30.52 21.24 -17.58
C GLU A 45 30.59 20.20 -16.46
N LEU A 46 30.21 18.96 -16.76
CA LEU A 46 30.24 17.88 -15.77
C LEU A 46 31.67 17.58 -15.29
N ARG A 47 32.67 17.67 -16.20
CA ARG A 47 34.09 17.54 -15.79
C ARG A 47 34.53 18.67 -14.87
N GLU A 48 34.07 19.88 -15.13
CA GLU A 48 34.42 21.04 -14.27
C GLU A 48 33.74 20.90 -12.91
N LEU A 49 32.47 20.47 -12.84
CA LEU A 49 31.78 20.20 -11.58
C LEU A 49 32.56 19.18 -10.72
N PHE A 50 33.01 18.06 -11.31
CA PHE A 50 33.83 17.08 -10.60
C PHE A 50 35.19 17.68 -10.15
N ARG A 51 35.79 18.56 -10.94
CA ARG A 51 37.06 19.22 -10.57
C ARG A 51 36.86 20.13 -9.38
N LEU A 52 35.77 20.91 -9.33
CA LEU A 52 35.40 21.78 -8.22
C LEU A 52 35.09 20.94 -6.96
N PHE A 53 34.26 19.90 -7.11
CA PHE A 53 33.89 19.00 -6.02
C PHE A 53 35.09 18.36 -5.32
N ASN A 54 36.13 17.97 -6.06
CA ASN A 54 37.35 17.38 -5.51
C ASN A 54 38.20 18.38 -4.73
N ARG A 55 37.99 19.70 -4.89
CA ARG A 55 38.75 20.77 -4.19
C ARG A 55 37.97 21.40 -3.06
N GLU A 56 36.64 21.35 -3.17
CA GLU A 56 35.75 21.97 -2.20
C GLU A 56 35.75 21.21 -0.88
N LYS A 57 35.78 21.96 0.24
CA LYS A 57 35.77 21.42 1.61
C LYS A 57 34.58 21.93 2.41
N ASP A 58 34.00 23.06 2.01
CA ASP A 58 32.81 23.58 2.64
C ASP A 58 31.62 22.64 2.35
N GLN A 59 30.82 22.34 3.37
CA GLN A 59 29.78 21.36 3.28
C GLN A 59 28.59 21.85 2.44
N GLU A 60 28.23 23.13 2.55
CA GLU A 60 27.12 23.70 1.79
C GLU A 60 27.48 23.83 0.30
N ASP A 61 28.69 24.27 -0.02
CA ASP A 61 29.19 24.36 -1.39
C ASP A 61 29.32 22.96 -2.01
N ARG A 62 29.74 21.96 -1.23
CA ARG A 62 29.76 20.54 -1.66
C ARG A 62 28.37 20.02 -1.96
N PHE A 63 27.35 20.36 -1.12
CA PHE A 63 25.97 19.98 -1.38
C PHE A 63 25.49 20.49 -2.74
N VAL A 64 25.76 21.76 -3.06
CA VAL A 64 25.40 22.33 -4.36
C VAL A 64 26.10 21.60 -5.50
N LEU A 65 27.39 21.31 -5.37
CA LEU A 65 28.16 20.60 -6.40
C LEU A 65 27.67 19.15 -6.58
N ILE A 66 27.38 18.41 -5.51
CA ILE A 66 26.87 17.05 -5.56
C ILE A 66 25.51 17.01 -6.26
N THR A 67 24.61 17.93 -5.93
CA THR A 67 23.28 17.99 -6.57
C THR A 67 23.36 18.34 -8.04
N GLN A 68 24.28 19.24 -8.44
CA GLN A 68 24.51 19.57 -9.85
C GLN A 68 25.13 18.41 -10.62
N ILE A 69 26.08 17.67 -10.04
CA ILE A 69 26.68 16.48 -10.65
C ILE A 69 25.61 15.40 -10.85
N ALA A 70 24.78 15.13 -9.82
CA ALA A 70 23.70 14.16 -9.89
C ALA A 70 22.72 14.52 -11.03
N ALA A 71 22.24 15.77 -11.05
CA ALA A 71 21.38 16.27 -12.12
C ALA A 71 22.02 16.18 -13.51
N GLY A 72 23.32 16.49 -13.62
CA GLY A 72 24.08 16.36 -14.88
C GLY A 72 24.15 14.92 -15.37
N LEU A 73 24.38 13.96 -14.47
CA LEU A 73 24.40 12.53 -14.80
C LEU A 73 23.01 12.03 -15.22
N ALA A 74 21.96 12.43 -14.50
CA ALA A 74 20.58 12.10 -14.82
C ALA A 74 20.15 12.62 -16.19
N ASN A 75 20.44 13.91 -16.48
CA ASN A 75 20.11 14.56 -17.75
C ASN A 75 20.80 13.91 -18.96
N GLU A 76 21.96 13.29 -18.74
CA GLU A 76 22.65 12.51 -19.79
C GLU A 76 22.14 11.07 -19.90
N GLY A 77 21.10 10.69 -19.13
CA GLY A 77 20.58 9.33 -19.08
C GLY A 77 21.51 8.33 -18.38
N ARG A 78 22.44 8.81 -17.57
CA ARG A 78 23.42 8.00 -16.82
C ARG A 78 22.96 7.70 -15.41
N VAL A 79 21.72 7.26 -15.28
CA VAL A 79 21.06 7.04 -13.98
C VAL A 79 21.85 6.08 -13.07
N ASP A 80 22.42 5.01 -13.64
CA ASP A 80 23.27 4.08 -12.86
C ASP A 80 24.49 4.77 -12.26
N ARG A 81 25.05 5.76 -12.94
CA ARG A 81 26.20 6.52 -12.45
C ARG A 81 25.83 7.57 -11.41
N GLU A 82 24.68 8.18 -11.58
CA GLU A 82 24.08 9.04 -10.58
C GLU A 82 23.87 8.29 -9.25
N ILE A 83 23.16 7.18 -9.29
CA ILE A 83 22.91 6.32 -8.12
C ILE A 83 24.24 5.93 -7.45
N LEU A 84 25.19 5.48 -8.24
CA LEU A 84 26.49 5.06 -7.74
C LEU A 84 27.30 6.20 -7.14
N PHE A 85 27.25 7.40 -7.75
CA PHE A 85 27.92 8.59 -7.23
C PHE A 85 27.36 9.00 -5.87
N LEU A 86 26.03 9.11 -5.77
CA LEU A 86 25.33 9.51 -4.56
C LEU A 86 25.52 8.48 -3.43
N THR A 87 25.33 7.20 -3.72
CA THR A 87 25.49 6.12 -2.72
C THR A 87 26.92 6.01 -2.23
N ASN A 88 27.92 6.12 -3.11
CA ASN A 88 29.34 6.15 -2.70
C ASN A 88 29.68 7.37 -1.84
N HIS A 89 29.06 8.53 -2.12
CA HIS A 89 29.25 9.70 -1.28
C HIS A 89 28.71 9.45 0.13
N VAL A 90 27.48 8.95 0.23
CA VAL A 90 26.84 8.63 1.52
C VAL A 90 27.66 7.60 2.33
N GLU A 91 28.15 6.54 1.69
CA GLU A 91 28.97 5.53 2.36
C GLU A 91 30.31 6.07 2.86
N LYS A 92 30.96 6.96 2.09
CA LYS A 92 32.26 7.54 2.46
C LYS A 92 32.12 8.67 3.48
N ASN A 93 30.95 9.31 3.55
CA ASN A 93 30.70 10.49 4.40
C ASN A 93 29.44 10.28 5.27
N PRO A 94 29.41 9.30 6.18
CA PRO A 94 28.20 8.95 6.94
C PRO A 94 27.71 10.09 7.86
N ALA A 95 28.58 11.04 8.20
CA ALA A 95 28.25 12.20 9.03
C ALA A 95 27.75 13.43 8.23
N ASP A 96 27.65 13.33 6.91
CA ASP A 96 27.14 14.43 6.09
C ASP A 96 25.64 14.63 6.37
N ILE A 97 25.27 15.82 6.80
CA ILE A 97 23.89 16.16 7.18
C ILE A 97 22.92 16.10 6.01
N TYR A 98 23.41 16.21 4.77
CA TYR A 98 22.61 16.17 3.55
C TYR A 98 22.39 14.76 3.00
N ASN A 99 22.90 13.72 3.65
CA ASN A 99 22.79 12.34 3.20
C ASN A 99 21.32 11.89 2.97
N ALA A 100 20.38 12.36 3.79
CA ALA A 100 18.96 12.11 3.57
C ALA A 100 18.49 12.63 2.20
N TYR A 101 18.94 13.79 1.80
CA TYR A 101 18.58 14.36 0.50
C TYR A 101 19.24 13.62 -0.67
N TYR A 102 20.50 13.23 -0.53
CA TYR A 102 21.18 12.45 -1.58
C TYR A 102 20.50 11.11 -1.80
N LEU A 103 20.07 10.45 -0.73
CA LEU A 103 19.33 9.21 -0.83
C LEU A 103 17.91 9.41 -1.40
N LEU A 104 17.30 10.57 -1.16
CA LEU A 104 16.03 10.91 -1.81
C LEU A 104 16.17 11.01 -3.34
N LEU A 105 17.27 11.59 -3.84
CA LEU A 105 17.56 11.59 -5.28
C LEU A 105 17.77 10.17 -5.83
N VAL A 106 18.40 9.29 -5.06
CA VAL A 106 18.53 7.85 -5.42
C VAL A 106 17.17 7.18 -5.49
N ASP A 107 16.27 7.49 -4.56
CA ASP A 107 14.89 6.97 -4.56
C ASP A 107 14.11 7.42 -5.77
N ASP A 108 14.17 8.71 -6.10
CA ASP A 108 13.53 9.27 -7.29
C ASP A 108 14.02 8.54 -8.57
N ALA A 109 15.33 8.29 -8.68
CA ALA A 109 15.89 7.55 -9.79
C ALA A 109 15.36 6.11 -9.87
N TYR A 110 15.27 5.37 -8.76
CA TYR A 110 14.69 4.01 -8.76
C TYR A 110 13.20 4.00 -9.03
N ARG A 111 12.46 5.01 -8.57
CA ARG A 111 11.03 5.16 -8.87
C ARG A 111 10.79 5.39 -10.36
N ASP A 112 11.58 6.25 -11.00
CA ASP A 112 11.51 6.51 -12.43
C ASP A 112 11.84 5.25 -13.25
N MET A 113 12.74 4.42 -12.77
CA MET A 113 13.06 3.10 -13.32
C MET A 113 11.97 2.05 -13.03
N LYS A 114 10.90 2.39 -12.28
CA LYS A 114 9.85 1.47 -11.80
C LYS A 114 10.40 0.32 -10.95
N ALA A 115 11.49 0.55 -10.25
CA ALA A 115 12.18 -0.41 -9.39
C ALA A 115 11.75 -0.25 -7.92
N ALA A 116 10.45 -0.36 -7.64
CA ALA A 116 9.84 -0.12 -6.33
C ALA A 116 10.56 -0.79 -5.14
N PRO A 117 11.04 -2.06 -5.21
CA PRO A 117 11.73 -2.66 -4.06
C PRO A 117 12.99 -1.91 -3.64
N PHE A 118 13.73 -1.30 -4.58
CA PHE A 118 14.90 -0.49 -4.27
C PHE A 118 14.51 0.87 -3.69
N ALA A 119 13.51 1.53 -4.24
CA ALA A 119 12.98 2.77 -3.68
C ALA A 119 12.51 2.56 -2.22
N ILE A 120 11.70 1.53 -1.95
CA ILE A 120 11.27 1.17 -0.59
C ILE A 120 12.47 0.99 0.36
N HIS A 121 13.53 0.33 -0.10
CA HIS A 121 14.74 0.12 0.70
C HIS A 121 15.38 1.45 1.12
N TYR A 122 15.54 2.40 0.19
CA TYR A 122 16.21 3.67 0.50
C TYR A 122 15.32 4.62 1.30
N TYR A 123 14.00 4.71 1.03
CA TYR A 123 13.07 5.45 1.89
C TYR A 123 13.11 4.97 3.34
N ARG A 124 13.11 3.65 3.57
CA ARG A 124 13.27 3.07 4.91
C ARG A 124 14.64 3.44 5.52
N ARG A 125 15.70 3.41 4.72
CA ARG A 125 17.04 3.80 5.16
C ARG A 125 17.11 5.26 5.59
N ILE A 126 16.45 6.17 4.86
CA ILE A 126 16.34 7.58 5.24
C ILE A 126 15.66 7.72 6.60
N LEU A 127 14.46 7.15 6.75
CA LEU A 127 13.69 7.25 7.98
C LEU A 127 14.43 6.70 9.22
N THR A 128 15.23 5.64 9.03
CA THR A 128 15.88 4.94 10.13
C THR A 128 17.22 5.57 10.53
N ASN A 129 18.00 6.06 9.56
CA ASN A 129 19.42 6.34 9.79
C ASN A 129 19.75 7.84 9.73
N TYR A 130 18.86 8.68 9.24
CA TYR A 130 19.14 10.11 9.03
C TYR A 130 18.11 11.00 9.72
N GLY A 131 18.55 12.20 10.10
CA GLY A 131 17.65 13.23 10.61
C GLY A 131 16.75 13.80 9.52
N ASP A 132 15.59 14.32 9.91
CA ASP A 132 14.69 14.99 8.98
C ASP A 132 15.31 16.32 8.48
N LEU A 133 15.12 16.58 7.20
CA LEU A 133 15.53 17.82 6.54
C LEU A 133 14.32 18.46 5.86
N LEU A 134 14.29 19.79 5.87
CA LEU A 134 13.31 20.55 5.12
C LEU A 134 13.88 20.96 3.76
N VAL A 135 13.26 20.47 2.70
CA VAL A 135 13.59 20.87 1.33
C VAL A 135 12.43 21.68 0.78
N LYS A 136 12.69 22.95 0.46
CA LYS A 136 11.65 23.89 0.02
C LYS A 136 10.43 23.94 0.95
N GLY A 137 10.65 23.76 2.24
CA GLY A 137 9.60 23.78 3.27
C GLY A 137 8.89 22.44 3.49
N THR A 138 9.25 21.39 2.77
CA THR A 138 8.67 20.04 2.91
C THR A 138 9.64 19.12 3.64
N SER A 139 9.17 18.39 4.64
CA SER A 139 9.94 17.36 5.35
C SER A 139 10.26 16.18 4.43
N ILE A 140 11.53 15.79 4.37
CA ILE A 140 11.96 14.56 3.65
C ILE A 140 11.32 13.33 4.30
N HIS A 141 11.22 13.26 5.61
CA HIS A 141 10.61 12.12 6.29
C HIS A 141 9.11 12.00 5.99
N LEU A 142 8.40 13.14 5.92
CA LEU A 142 7.00 13.12 5.49
C LEU A 142 6.86 12.58 4.07
N GLN A 143 7.69 13.07 3.15
CA GLN A 143 7.71 12.59 1.78
C GLN A 143 8.02 11.09 1.70
N CYS A 144 9.03 10.61 2.43
CA CYS A 144 9.36 9.18 2.49
C CYS A 144 8.18 8.33 2.98
N LEU A 145 7.46 8.76 4.02
CA LEU A 145 6.28 8.04 4.52
C LEU A 145 5.15 7.98 3.50
N GLN A 146 4.89 9.10 2.80
CA GLN A 146 3.87 9.16 1.75
C GLN A 146 4.20 8.23 0.58
N GLU A 147 5.45 8.23 0.11
CA GLU A 147 5.91 7.36 -0.98
C GLU A 147 5.92 5.88 -0.56
N LEU A 148 6.34 5.57 0.67
CA LEU A 148 6.26 4.21 1.21
C LEU A 148 4.82 3.69 1.25
N LEU A 149 3.85 4.51 1.68
CA LEU A 149 2.44 4.14 1.69
C LEU A 149 1.89 3.91 0.28
N ALA A 150 2.42 4.61 -0.73
CA ALA A 150 2.02 4.43 -2.12
C ALA A 150 2.65 3.18 -2.77
N LEU A 151 3.90 2.85 -2.44
CA LEU A 151 4.66 1.77 -3.08
C LEU A 151 4.55 0.42 -2.38
N GLU A 152 4.33 0.43 -1.06
CA GLU A 152 4.29 -0.79 -0.25
C GLU A 152 3.04 -1.61 -0.54
N THR A 153 3.19 -2.91 -0.59
CA THR A 153 2.08 -3.86 -0.78
C THR A 153 1.79 -4.67 0.48
N ASP A 154 2.77 -4.77 1.42
CA ASP A 154 2.56 -5.47 2.68
C ASP A 154 1.68 -4.64 3.63
N PRO A 155 0.48 -5.12 3.99
CA PRO A 155 -0.43 -4.38 4.85
C PRO A 155 0.13 -4.16 6.27
N GLN A 156 0.93 -5.10 6.78
CA GLN A 156 1.56 -4.95 8.11
C GLN A 156 2.58 -3.80 8.11
N ALA A 157 3.38 -3.67 7.05
CA ALA A 157 4.30 -2.55 6.89
C ALA A 157 3.55 -1.22 6.76
N LYS A 158 2.46 -1.17 5.96
CA LYS A 158 1.61 0.03 5.83
C LYS A 158 1.06 0.49 7.17
N ILE A 159 0.56 -0.41 8.01
CA ILE A 159 0.11 -0.08 9.36
C ILE A 159 1.22 0.63 10.16
N GLY A 160 2.45 0.15 10.05
CA GLY A 160 3.63 0.78 10.67
C GLY A 160 3.83 2.21 10.20
N TYR A 161 3.79 2.44 8.88
CA TYR A 161 3.97 3.77 8.28
C TYR A 161 2.84 4.73 8.63
N TYR A 162 1.57 4.28 8.67
CA TYR A 162 0.45 5.09 9.13
C TYR A 162 0.62 5.52 10.59
N LYS A 163 1.03 4.61 11.48
CA LYS A 163 1.31 4.93 12.88
C LYS A 163 2.40 5.99 13.01
N GLU A 164 3.47 5.85 12.26
CA GLU A 164 4.57 6.82 12.23
C GLU A 164 4.11 8.17 11.68
N LEU A 165 3.36 8.17 10.57
CA LEU A 165 2.80 9.37 9.96
C LEU A 165 1.92 10.14 10.94
N PHE A 166 0.96 9.49 11.58
CA PHE A 166 0.07 10.13 12.56
C PHE A 166 0.81 10.63 13.81
N SER A 167 1.86 9.93 14.22
CA SER A 167 2.66 10.32 15.40
C SER A 167 3.55 11.53 15.13
N ARG A 168 4.21 11.57 13.97
CA ARG A 168 5.21 12.59 13.65
C ARG A 168 4.63 13.80 12.94
N PHE A 169 3.57 13.60 12.15
CA PHE A 169 2.97 14.62 11.29
C PHE A 169 1.44 14.69 11.43
N PRO A 170 0.90 14.86 12.65
CA PRO A 170 -0.55 14.81 12.88
C PRO A 170 -1.30 15.89 12.08
N ASP A 171 -0.73 17.09 11.96
CA ASP A 171 -1.34 18.22 11.26
C ASP A 171 -1.26 18.12 9.73
N GLN A 172 -0.47 17.18 9.21
CA GLN A 172 -0.26 16.96 7.78
C GLN A 172 -0.79 15.61 7.32
N SER A 173 -1.55 14.94 8.18
CA SER A 173 -2.10 13.61 7.92
C SER A 173 -3.57 13.70 7.57
N PRO A 174 -3.97 13.58 6.28
CA PRO A 174 -5.37 13.61 5.88
C PRO A 174 -6.20 12.55 6.60
N GLY A 175 -7.46 12.89 6.91
CA GLY A 175 -8.41 11.98 7.56
C GLY A 175 -8.58 10.66 6.79
N VAL A 176 -8.50 10.72 5.46
CA VAL A 176 -8.57 9.56 4.57
C VAL A 176 -7.51 8.48 4.87
N ASN A 177 -6.37 8.83 5.46
CA ASN A 177 -5.36 7.86 5.85
C ASN A 177 -5.85 6.87 6.92
N TRP A 178 -6.81 7.27 7.74
CA TRP A 178 -7.48 6.35 8.67
C TRP A 178 -8.29 5.27 7.95
N TYR A 179 -8.91 5.61 6.80
CA TYR A 179 -9.61 4.64 5.97
C TYR A 179 -8.64 3.59 5.41
N TYR A 180 -7.52 4.02 4.83
CA TYR A 180 -6.53 3.08 4.29
C TYR A 180 -5.85 2.25 5.37
N MET A 181 -5.60 2.83 6.54
CA MET A 181 -5.10 2.09 7.69
C MET A 181 -6.10 1.03 8.16
N ALA A 182 -7.41 1.37 8.20
CA ALA A 182 -8.47 0.42 8.53
C ALA A 182 -8.50 -0.75 7.56
N LYS A 183 -8.36 -0.48 6.25
CA LYS A 183 -8.27 -1.51 5.22
C LYS A 183 -7.06 -2.42 5.43
N SER A 184 -5.89 -1.85 5.76
CA SER A 184 -4.70 -2.64 6.05
C SER A 184 -4.89 -3.53 7.28
N TYR A 185 -5.60 -3.06 8.30
CA TYR A 185 -5.96 -3.88 9.46
C TYR A 185 -6.93 -5.01 9.10
N GLU A 186 -7.89 -4.78 8.18
CA GLU A 186 -8.77 -5.85 7.68
C GLU A 186 -7.95 -6.96 6.98
N GLU A 187 -6.99 -6.57 6.14
CA GLU A 187 -6.16 -7.52 5.40
C GLU A 187 -5.30 -8.42 6.29
N VAL A 188 -4.88 -7.93 7.46
CA VAL A 188 -4.15 -8.74 8.46
C VAL A 188 -5.05 -9.40 9.50
N GLY A 189 -6.36 -9.18 9.44
CA GLY A 189 -7.32 -9.76 10.37
C GLY A 189 -7.40 -9.07 11.74
N GLU A 190 -6.85 -7.88 11.88
CA GLU A 190 -6.91 -7.08 13.12
C GLU A 190 -8.19 -6.21 13.12
N TRP A 191 -9.34 -6.87 13.21
CA TRP A 191 -10.66 -6.26 13.02
C TRP A 191 -11.02 -5.17 14.04
N GLU A 192 -10.67 -5.34 15.30
CA GLU A 192 -10.94 -4.34 16.32
C GLU A 192 -10.21 -3.04 16.04
N GLN A 193 -8.95 -3.13 15.64
CA GLN A 193 -8.12 -1.99 15.23
C GLN A 193 -8.66 -1.36 13.95
N SER A 194 -9.15 -2.18 13.00
CA SER A 194 -9.81 -1.69 11.79
C SER A 194 -11.03 -0.84 12.13
N ILE A 195 -11.92 -1.33 13.01
CA ILE A 195 -13.11 -0.59 13.45
C ILE A 195 -12.73 0.74 14.14
N GLN A 196 -11.71 0.73 15.00
CA GLN A 196 -11.22 1.95 15.64
C GLN A 196 -10.69 2.96 14.60
N ALA A 197 -9.98 2.48 13.58
CA ALA A 197 -9.49 3.33 12.50
C ALA A 197 -10.65 3.90 11.65
N TYR A 198 -11.67 3.10 11.33
CA TYR A 198 -12.89 3.60 10.67
C TYR A 198 -13.63 4.64 11.51
N GLN A 199 -13.71 4.48 12.84
CA GLN A 199 -14.30 5.50 13.72
C GLN A 199 -13.52 6.82 13.64
N ARG A 200 -12.20 6.76 13.58
CA ARG A 200 -11.36 7.95 13.38
C ARG A 200 -11.59 8.59 12.01
N PHE A 201 -11.68 7.78 10.95
CA PHE A 201 -12.00 8.25 9.61
C PHE A 201 -13.35 9.00 9.57
N ILE A 202 -14.42 8.40 10.09
CA ILE A 202 -15.76 9.00 10.13
C ILE A 202 -15.78 10.32 10.91
N GLY A 203 -14.98 10.42 11.97
CA GLY A 203 -14.84 11.64 12.79
C GLY A 203 -13.90 12.71 12.20
N SER A 204 -13.25 12.45 11.07
CA SER A 204 -12.31 13.36 10.44
C SER A 204 -13.00 14.37 9.52
N VAL A 205 -12.31 15.46 9.19
CA VAL A 205 -12.83 16.52 8.32
C VAL A 205 -12.59 16.17 6.83
N ASP A 206 -11.47 15.56 6.53
CA ASP A 206 -11.06 15.17 5.18
C ASP A 206 -11.30 13.66 5.01
N VAL A 207 -12.46 13.34 4.43
CA VAL A 207 -12.96 11.96 4.27
C VAL A 207 -13.22 11.61 2.81
N ASP A 208 -12.72 12.40 1.86
CA ASP A 208 -12.85 12.12 0.44
C ASP A 208 -11.84 11.06 0.01
N VAL A 209 -12.34 9.87 -0.31
CA VAL A 209 -11.54 8.75 -0.82
C VAL A 209 -11.64 8.74 -2.33
N THR A 210 -10.54 9.09 -3.00
CA THR A 210 -10.48 9.14 -4.46
C THR A 210 -10.88 7.79 -5.07
N GLY A 211 -11.90 7.81 -5.91
CA GLY A 211 -12.40 6.62 -6.60
C GLY A 211 -13.36 5.74 -5.79
N ASP A 212 -13.69 6.12 -4.55
CA ASP A 212 -14.65 5.39 -3.72
C ASP A 212 -15.65 6.34 -3.03
N SER A 213 -16.69 6.73 -3.74
CA SER A 213 -17.75 7.60 -3.22
C SER A 213 -18.58 6.99 -2.07
N ARG A 214 -18.45 5.67 -1.83
CA ARG A 214 -19.16 4.94 -0.77
C ARG A 214 -18.33 4.74 0.48
N ALA A 215 -17.03 5.05 0.46
CA ALA A 215 -16.09 4.76 1.54
C ALA A 215 -16.58 5.21 2.93
N LEU A 216 -17.09 6.43 3.04
CA LEU A 216 -17.60 6.96 4.30
C LEU A 216 -18.84 6.20 4.80
N ARG A 217 -19.77 5.90 3.89
CA ARG A 217 -20.97 5.13 4.21
C ARG A 217 -20.61 3.72 4.64
N ASP A 218 -19.79 3.04 3.86
CA ASP A 218 -19.40 1.65 4.11
C ASP A 218 -18.60 1.52 5.43
N ALA A 219 -17.75 2.51 5.74
CA ALA A 219 -17.08 2.60 7.04
C ALA A 219 -18.08 2.78 8.20
N ALA A 220 -19.06 3.68 8.04
CA ALA A 220 -20.08 3.91 9.05
C ALA A 220 -20.97 2.66 9.27
N GLU A 221 -21.33 1.95 8.21
CA GLU A 221 -22.08 0.72 8.28
C GLU A 221 -21.31 -0.40 9.02
N LYS A 222 -20.00 -0.55 8.76
CA LYS A 222 -19.13 -1.50 9.48
C LYS A 222 -19.05 -1.17 10.97
N VAL A 223 -18.86 0.10 11.33
CA VAL A 223 -18.83 0.55 12.71
C VAL A 223 -20.18 0.32 13.40
N ASN A 224 -21.30 0.62 12.73
CA ASN A 224 -22.64 0.38 13.23
C ASN A 224 -22.91 -1.11 13.42
N PHE A 225 -22.48 -1.95 12.47
CA PHE A 225 -22.58 -3.40 12.60
C PHE A 225 -21.81 -3.91 13.81
N TYR A 226 -20.57 -3.45 14.01
CA TYR A 226 -19.76 -3.84 15.17
C TYR A 226 -20.43 -3.45 16.47
N ASN A 227 -20.95 -2.24 16.57
CA ASN A 227 -21.56 -1.69 17.80
C ASN A 227 -22.99 -2.18 18.02
N SER A 228 -23.64 -2.82 17.03
CA SER A 228 -25.00 -3.33 17.17
C SER A 228 -25.05 -4.49 18.15
N ALA A 229 -25.84 -4.33 19.20
CA ALA A 229 -26.04 -5.38 20.20
C ALA A 229 -26.85 -6.56 19.64
N ASP A 230 -27.89 -6.25 18.83
CA ASP A 230 -28.77 -7.23 18.23
C ASP A 230 -28.39 -7.50 16.78
N LYS A 231 -28.10 -8.76 16.45
CA LYS A 231 -27.83 -9.24 15.11
C LYS A 231 -28.86 -10.29 14.68
N ASN A 232 -30.12 -10.04 15.01
CA ASN A 232 -31.25 -10.95 14.85
C ASN A 232 -31.72 -11.20 13.42
N TRP A 233 -31.08 -10.55 12.43
CA TRP A 233 -31.29 -10.82 11.01
C TRP A 233 -30.41 -11.97 10.47
N LEU A 234 -29.39 -12.38 11.25
CA LEU A 234 -28.48 -13.47 10.92
C LEU A 234 -29.09 -14.81 11.32
N LEU A 235 -28.86 -15.84 10.52
CA LEU A 235 -29.19 -17.20 10.85
C LEU A 235 -28.00 -18.14 10.56
N PRO A 236 -27.78 -19.16 11.39
CA PRO A 236 -26.66 -20.09 11.18
C PRO A 236 -26.88 -21.00 9.96
N ASP A 237 -28.11 -21.28 9.59
CA ASP A 237 -28.45 -22.12 8.43
C ASP A 237 -29.08 -21.33 7.30
N LEU A 238 -28.53 -21.53 6.08
CA LEU A 238 -29.03 -20.87 4.86
C LEU A 238 -30.48 -21.26 4.53
N ASN A 239 -30.84 -22.53 4.70
CA ASN A 239 -32.17 -22.98 4.34
C ASN A 239 -33.24 -22.40 5.26
N ASP A 240 -32.89 -22.23 6.56
CA ASP A 240 -33.78 -21.59 7.52
C ASP A 240 -34.01 -20.12 7.16
N LEU A 241 -32.93 -19.39 6.78
CA LEU A 241 -33.04 -18.01 6.33
C LEU A 241 -33.86 -17.88 5.05
N VAL A 242 -33.58 -18.71 4.06
CA VAL A 242 -34.31 -18.74 2.79
C VAL A 242 -35.80 -19.08 3.01
N ALA A 243 -36.11 -20.04 3.88
CA ALA A 243 -37.47 -20.39 4.23
C ALA A 243 -38.21 -19.23 4.89
N ALA A 244 -37.54 -18.54 5.84
CA ALA A 244 -38.09 -17.38 6.53
C ALA A 244 -38.37 -16.19 5.58
N VAL A 245 -37.45 -15.91 4.65
CA VAL A 245 -37.59 -14.83 3.65
C VAL A 245 -38.69 -15.21 2.64
N ARG A 246 -38.73 -16.46 2.18
CA ARG A 246 -39.78 -17.00 1.28
C ARG A 246 -41.17 -16.87 1.91
N ASP A 247 -41.31 -17.25 3.17
CA ASP A 247 -42.60 -17.15 3.90
C ASP A 247 -42.98 -15.66 4.07
N ALA A 248 -42.06 -14.78 4.38
CA ALA A 248 -42.31 -13.34 4.50
C ALA A 248 -42.80 -12.73 3.16
N ILE A 249 -42.24 -13.15 2.03
CA ILE A 249 -42.65 -12.71 0.69
C ILE A 249 -44.07 -13.26 0.36
N SER A 250 -44.29 -14.58 0.54
CA SER A 250 -45.56 -15.23 0.20
C SER A 250 -46.75 -14.70 1.00
N THR A 251 -46.50 -14.40 2.26
CA THR A 251 -47.50 -13.81 3.19
C THR A 251 -47.57 -12.29 3.12
N LYS A 252 -46.73 -11.65 2.29
CA LYS A 252 -46.59 -10.20 2.20
C LYS A 252 -46.32 -9.53 3.56
N ASN A 253 -45.63 -10.25 4.47
CA ASN A 253 -45.31 -9.77 5.80
C ASN A 253 -44.05 -8.90 5.78
N ILE A 254 -44.26 -7.58 5.63
CA ILE A 254 -43.20 -6.58 5.52
C ILE A 254 -42.33 -6.53 6.76
N ALA A 255 -42.91 -6.59 7.96
CA ALA A 255 -42.17 -6.49 9.20
C ALA A 255 -41.18 -7.66 9.33
N ARG A 256 -41.63 -8.87 8.94
CA ARG A 256 -40.79 -10.06 8.95
C ARG A 256 -39.72 -10.00 7.87
N LEU A 257 -40.04 -9.52 6.67
CA LEU A 257 -39.07 -9.35 5.60
C LEU A 257 -37.97 -8.36 5.97
N ARG A 258 -38.33 -7.22 6.56
CA ARG A 258 -37.36 -6.22 7.08
C ARG A 258 -36.45 -6.81 8.16
N ARG A 259 -36.97 -7.70 8.99
CA ARG A 259 -36.17 -8.31 10.07
C ARG A 259 -34.99 -9.11 9.52
N TYR A 260 -35.15 -9.80 8.38
CA TYR A 260 -34.09 -10.63 7.78
C TYR A 260 -33.22 -9.88 6.77
N GLN A 261 -33.57 -8.64 6.45
CA GLN A 261 -32.74 -7.79 5.60
C GLN A 261 -31.46 -7.41 6.32
N ALA A 262 -30.30 -7.56 5.68
CA ALA A 262 -29.04 -7.13 6.24
C ALA A 262 -29.10 -5.64 6.63
N GLN A 263 -28.64 -5.33 7.81
CA GLN A 263 -28.63 -3.97 8.36
C GLN A 263 -27.42 -3.17 7.87
N VAL A 264 -26.44 -3.88 7.30
CA VAL A 264 -25.17 -3.32 6.83
C VAL A 264 -24.96 -3.75 5.39
N ASN A 265 -24.67 -2.81 4.51
CA ASN A 265 -24.35 -3.07 3.10
C ASN A 265 -25.44 -3.85 2.34
N PHE A 266 -26.73 -3.63 2.64
CA PHE A 266 -27.80 -4.18 1.81
C PHE A 266 -27.83 -3.44 0.47
N PHE A 267 -27.57 -4.15 -0.62
CA PHE A 267 -27.51 -3.55 -1.95
C PHE A 267 -28.72 -3.89 -2.80
N GLN A 268 -28.95 -3.07 -3.84
CA GLN A 268 -29.96 -3.27 -4.85
C GLN A 268 -29.35 -2.83 -6.18
N GLU A 269 -28.89 -3.79 -6.99
CA GLU A 269 -28.10 -3.52 -8.18
C GLU A 269 -28.60 -4.35 -9.38
N PRO A 270 -28.45 -3.87 -10.62
CA PRO A 270 -28.69 -4.68 -11.79
C PRO A 270 -27.67 -5.82 -11.84
N TRP A 271 -28.09 -6.99 -12.37
CA TRP A 271 -27.20 -8.14 -12.53
C TRP A 271 -26.05 -7.85 -13.52
N ASP A 272 -26.34 -7.06 -14.56
CA ASP A 272 -25.35 -6.65 -15.55
C ASP A 272 -24.82 -5.25 -15.21
N GLN A 273 -23.54 -5.18 -14.85
CA GLN A 273 -22.84 -3.93 -14.51
C GLN A 273 -22.23 -3.23 -15.73
N THR A 274 -22.54 -3.60 -16.94
CA THR A 274 -21.99 -2.96 -18.16
C THR A 274 -22.48 -1.54 -18.37
N GLN A 275 -23.53 -1.09 -17.65
CA GLN A 275 -23.91 0.30 -17.57
C GLN A 275 -23.56 0.87 -16.21
N LEU A 276 -22.59 1.79 -16.20
CA LEU A 276 -22.39 2.72 -15.09
C LEU A 276 -23.71 3.48 -14.87
N ILE A 277 -24.54 2.99 -13.97
CA ILE A 277 -25.66 3.77 -13.50
C ILE A 277 -25.04 4.93 -12.72
N SER A 278 -25.19 6.14 -13.27
CA SER A 278 -24.88 7.37 -12.55
C SER A 278 -25.41 7.29 -11.13
N ASP A 279 -24.69 7.86 -10.17
CA ASP A 279 -24.84 7.91 -8.71
C ASP A 279 -26.24 8.26 -8.13
N GLU A 280 -27.28 8.30 -8.93
CA GLU A 280 -28.66 8.27 -8.45
C GLU A 280 -28.97 6.83 -8.02
N THR A 281 -28.61 6.52 -6.78
CA THR A 281 -29.15 5.37 -6.04
C THR A 281 -30.66 5.54 -6.02
N VAL A 282 -31.32 4.93 -6.99
CA VAL A 282 -32.78 4.77 -6.95
C VAL A 282 -33.05 3.92 -5.72
N ASN A 283 -33.56 4.57 -4.69
CA ASN A 283 -33.86 3.93 -3.41
C ASN A 283 -35.11 3.06 -3.62
N TYR A 284 -34.90 1.91 -4.28
CA TYR A 284 -35.95 0.93 -4.57
C TYR A 284 -36.45 0.34 -3.25
N ASN A 285 -37.55 0.89 -2.76
CA ASN A 285 -38.17 0.32 -1.58
C ASN A 285 -38.90 -0.98 -1.96
N ILE A 286 -38.20 -2.12 -1.84
CA ILE A 286 -38.74 -3.46 -2.10
C ILE A 286 -40.15 -3.66 -1.50
N ILE A 287 -40.42 -3.00 -0.38
CA ILE A 287 -41.69 -3.07 0.34
C ILE A 287 -42.85 -2.57 -0.49
N ASN A 288 -42.67 -1.43 -1.17
CA ASN A 288 -43.72 -0.85 -1.99
C ASN A 288 -44.07 -1.78 -3.15
N TYR A 289 -43.07 -2.47 -3.71
CA TYR A 289 -43.30 -3.41 -4.81
C TYR A 289 -43.87 -4.73 -4.32
N LEU A 290 -43.50 -5.25 -3.15
CA LEU A 290 -44.00 -6.49 -2.61
C LEU A 290 -45.54 -6.46 -2.41
N LEU A 291 -46.07 -5.34 -1.90
CA LEU A 291 -47.50 -5.19 -1.66
C LEU A 291 -48.34 -5.27 -2.93
N THR A 292 -47.83 -4.68 -4.01
CA THR A 292 -48.50 -4.55 -5.30
C THR A 292 -48.18 -5.69 -6.27
N SER A 293 -47.23 -6.57 -5.96
CA SER A 293 -46.75 -7.64 -6.81
C SER A 293 -47.35 -8.99 -6.44
N ASN A 294 -47.40 -9.89 -7.43
CA ASN A 294 -47.67 -11.33 -7.22
C ASN A 294 -46.38 -12.12 -7.38
N VAL A 295 -45.52 -12.02 -6.37
CA VAL A 295 -44.19 -12.58 -6.42
C VAL A 295 -44.24 -14.10 -6.28
N THR A 296 -43.58 -14.77 -7.22
CA THR A 296 -43.29 -16.21 -7.16
C THR A 296 -41.84 -16.41 -6.83
N VAL A 297 -41.54 -17.24 -5.84
CA VAL A 297 -40.19 -17.56 -5.40
C VAL A 297 -39.84 -18.95 -5.87
N ASP A 298 -38.73 -19.11 -6.60
CA ASP A 298 -38.27 -20.40 -7.11
C ASP A 298 -37.97 -21.38 -5.96
N SER A 299 -38.18 -22.68 -6.24
CA SER A 299 -37.86 -23.74 -5.27
C SER A 299 -36.37 -24.00 -5.15
N GLN A 300 -35.62 -23.76 -6.22
CA GLN A 300 -34.18 -24.02 -6.29
C GLN A 300 -33.39 -22.80 -5.85
N LEU A 301 -32.34 -23.05 -5.07
CA LEU A 301 -31.35 -22.10 -4.63
C LEU A 301 -30.06 -22.34 -5.42
N ASP A 302 -29.51 -21.32 -6.01
CA ASP A 302 -28.22 -21.38 -6.71
C ASP A 302 -27.10 -20.98 -5.72
N ILE A 303 -26.27 -21.94 -5.33
CA ILE A 303 -25.18 -21.76 -4.38
C ILE A 303 -23.90 -21.62 -5.17
N SER A 304 -23.09 -20.61 -4.81
CA SER A 304 -21.78 -20.38 -5.43
C SER A 304 -20.78 -21.51 -5.17
N ALA A 305 -19.78 -21.62 -6.02
CA ALA A 305 -18.76 -22.68 -5.93
C ALA A 305 -17.96 -22.66 -4.62
N ASN A 306 -17.83 -21.49 -3.96
CA ASN A 306 -17.17 -21.35 -2.66
C ASN A 306 -18.08 -21.71 -1.47
N GLY A 307 -19.38 -21.97 -1.71
CA GLY A 307 -20.36 -22.30 -0.68
C GLY A 307 -20.70 -21.16 0.30
N ARG A 308 -20.23 -19.93 0.04
CA ARG A 308 -20.42 -18.78 0.93
C ARG A 308 -21.46 -17.78 0.46
N GLU A 309 -21.98 -17.97 -0.73
CA GLU A 309 -22.97 -17.11 -1.39
C GLU A 309 -24.05 -17.95 -2.03
N ALA A 310 -25.24 -17.40 -2.08
CA ALA A 310 -26.35 -18.05 -2.75
C ALA A 310 -27.32 -17.03 -3.36
N THR A 311 -27.98 -17.39 -4.44
CA THR A 311 -29.01 -16.58 -5.06
C THR A 311 -30.31 -17.36 -5.18
N LEU A 312 -31.44 -16.66 -4.95
CA LEU A 312 -32.79 -17.21 -5.06
C LEU A 312 -33.60 -16.40 -6.06
N ARG A 313 -33.96 -17.02 -7.18
CA ARG A 313 -34.72 -16.35 -8.24
C ARG A 313 -36.13 -16.07 -7.79
N THR A 314 -36.63 -14.88 -8.09
CA THR A 314 -38.01 -14.46 -7.87
C THR A 314 -38.58 -13.79 -9.12
N THR A 315 -39.85 -13.95 -9.40
CA THR A 315 -40.52 -13.37 -10.56
C THR A 315 -41.87 -12.75 -10.16
N GLY A 316 -42.49 -12.00 -11.07
CA GLY A 316 -43.82 -11.43 -10.83
C GLY A 316 -43.79 -10.09 -10.06
N TRP A 317 -42.65 -9.45 -9.99
CA TRP A 317 -42.55 -8.13 -9.43
C TRP A 317 -43.21 -7.07 -10.33
N ASN A 318 -43.97 -6.17 -9.73
CA ASN A 318 -44.64 -5.08 -10.44
C ASN A 318 -43.67 -3.92 -10.71
N PHE A 319 -42.46 -4.27 -11.15
CA PHE A 319 -41.39 -3.36 -11.54
C PHE A 319 -40.53 -4.03 -12.62
N ARG A 320 -40.03 -3.26 -13.58
CA ARG A 320 -39.17 -3.80 -14.65
C ARG A 320 -37.69 -3.62 -14.32
N PRO A 321 -36.87 -4.65 -14.45
CA PRO A 321 -37.23 -6.03 -14.84
C PRO A 321 -38.07 -6.75 -13.77
N SER A 322 -38.97 -7.67 -14.19
CA SER A 322 -39.87 -8.39 -13.28
C SER A 322 -39.22 -9.61 -12.61
N THR A 323 -38.00 -9.92 -12.95
CA THR A 323 -37.19 -11.00 -12.37
C THR A 323 -36.12 -10.37 -11.47
N TRP A 324 -36.09 -10.82 -10.23
CA TRP A 324 -35.11 -10.41 -9.25
C TRP A 324 -34.48 -11.60 -8.59
N TYR A 325 -33.20 -11.49 -8.17
CA TYR A 325 -32.50 -12.52 -7.42
C TYR A 325 -32.22 -11.97 -6.03
N LEU A 326 -32.72 -12.67 -5.02
CA LEU A 326 -32.38 -12.41 -3.62
C LEU A 326 -30.97 -13.00 -3.38
N TYR A 327 -30.07 -12.19 -2.87
CA TYR A 327 -28.68 -12.58 -2.65
C TYR A 327 -28.42 -12.81 -1.18
N PHE A 328 -27.88 -13.96 -0.85
CA PHE A 328 -27.52 -14.39 0.49
C PHE A 328 -26.00 -14.58 0.55
N ARG A 329 -25.39 -14.19 1.66
CA ARG A 329 -23.97 -14.44 1.90
C ARG A 329 -23.71 -14.82 3.34
N GLN A 330 -22.56 -15.48 3.58
CA GLN A 330 -22.01 -15.64 4.92
C GLN A 330 -21.29 -14.35 5.34
N VAL A 331 -21.53 -13.95 6.58
CA VAL A 331 -20.86 -12.78 7.18
C VAL A 331 -19.40 -13.15 7.51
N ASP A 332 -18.47 -12.39 6.98
CA ASP A 332 -17.06 -12.51 7.34
C ASP A 332 -16.73 -11.49 8.42
N PHE A 333 -16.85 -11.91 9.68
CA PHE A 333 -16.62 -11.06 10.84
C PHE A 333 -15.94 -11.83 11.99
N PRO A 334 -14.65 -12.20 11.81
CA PRO A 334 -13.92 -13.08 12.72
C PRO A 334 -13.80 -12.56 14.17
N THR A 335 -13.94 -11.24 14.39
CA THR A 335 -13.92 -10.64 15.73
C THR A 335 -15.06 -11.10 16.64
N ASN A 336 -16.17 -11.55 16.06
CA ASN A 336 -17.28 -12.07 16.82
C ASN A 336 -17.63 -13.47 16.34
N PRO A 337 -17.19 -14.53 17.05
CA PRO A 337 -17.47 -15.93 16.66
C PRO A 337 -18.95 -16.26 16.52
N ASP A 338 -19.83 -15.58 17.30
CA ASP A 338 -21.26 -15.83 17.30
C ASP A 338 -21.97 -15.35 16.02
N VAL A 339 -21.34 -14.47 15.28
CA VAL A 339 -21.89 -13.94 14.02
C VAL A 339 -21.06 -14.33 12.80
N ASN A 340 -19.79 -14.67 13.00
CA ASN A 340 -18.91 -15.08 11.91
C ASN A 340 -19.46 -16.32 11.22
N MET A 341 -19.47 -16.31 9.89
CA MET A 341 -20.00 -17.39 9.06
C MET A 341 -21.51 -17.63 9.16
N GLN A 342 -22.29 -16.81 9.89
CA GLN A 342 -23.73 -16.84 9.78
C GLN A 342 -24.21 -16.25 8.46
N TRP A 343 -25.41 -16.64 8.04
CA TRP A 343 -26.02 -16.21 6.79
C TRP A 343 -26.87 -14.96 6.97
N GLU A 344 -26.78 -14.04 6.01
CA GLU A 344 -27.65 -12.87 5.89
C GLU A 344 -28.24 -12.76 4.48
N TRP A 345 -29.43 -12.17 4.39
CA TRP A 345 -29.96 -11.71 3.11
C TRP A 345 -29.37 -10.33 2.81
N ALA A 346 -28.34 -10.30 1.96
CA ALA A 346 -27.45 -9.15 1.79
C ALA A 346 -27.83 -8.22 0.64
N GLY A 347 -28.75 -8.63 -0.25
CA GLY A 347 -29.11 -7.75 -1.36
C GLY A 347 -30.06 -8.36 -2.37
N ILE A 348 -30.27 -7.59 -3.44
CA ILE A 348 -31.11 -7.97 -4.58
C ILE A 348 -30.39 -7.61 -5.87
N TYR A 349 -30.35 -8.56 -6.80
CA TYR A 349 -29.98 -8.28 -8.18
C TYR A 349 -31.23 -8.20 -9.05
N PHE A 350 -31.30 -7.19 -9.92
CA PHE A 350 -32.38 -7.00 -10.88
C PHE A 350 -31.97 -7.54 -12.26
N GLY A 351 -32.88 -8.20 -12.95
CA GLY A 351 -32.68 -8.72 -14.30
C GLY A 351 -32.38 -10.20 -14.35
N GLU A 352 -32.22 -10.74 -15.56
CA GLU A 352 -31.88 -12.13 -15.76
C GLU A 352 -30.37 -12.34 -15.59
N LYS A 353 -30.05 -13.48 -14.99
CA LYS A 353 -28.65 -13.97 -14.93
C LYS A 353 -28.29 -14.50 -16.31
N LEU A 354 -27.34 -13.85 -17.00
CA LEU A 354 -26.88 -14.24 -18.32
C LEU A 354 -25.88 -15.42 -18.24
#